data_4560535fb20fa20af09133805bc8bd77
#
_entry.id   4560535fb20fa20af09133805bc8bd77
#
_cell.length_a   1.000
_cell.length_b   1.000
_cell.length_c   1.000
_cell.angle_alpha   90.00
_cell.angle_beta   90.00
_cell.angle_gamma   90.00
#
_symmetry.space_group_name_H-M   'P 1'
#
loop_
_entity.id
_entity.type
_entity.pdbx_description
1 polymer ?
#
loop_
_entity_poly.entity_id
_entity_poly.type
_entity_poly.pdbx_seq_one_letter_code
_entity_poly.pdbx_strand_id
1 'polypeptide(L)'
;MCELFFVHPYPASTHQHERVLSGSFAEIEILDCERRYRGEKLYYDRHFSMIAEECQGATAVLDVGCGTGHLLERLGSQPRLHRVGIELNSQAAGFARCVSDCEILEVPFERFESDRKFDVITMINVFSHIPSLDALFHSVRAALRPGGKLILRTSEMCRSVSRWNQMHWGIPDDLHFLGLRTLDFLCAKYGFVVGRHLRTPFEEELFQRSRWQQMGRSRFVNLMKTVAIRAPFALSAMKRAYSAALGQRLFVSFIVLTPTTRNTGIAESGSRE
;
A
#
# COMPACT_ATOMS: atom_id res chain seq x y z
N MET A 1 -17.71 -1.22 -17.75
CA MET A 1 -17.04 -2.31 -17.00
C MET A 1 -15.85 -1.68 -16.26
N CYS A 2 -15.77 -1.81 -14.94
CA CYS A 2 -14.85 -1.04 -14.10
C CYS A 2 -13.44 -1.66 -13.94
N GLU A 3 -13.18 -2.83 -14.49
CA GLU A 3 -11.90 -3.56 -14.41
C GLU A 3 -11.40 -3.80 -12.95
N LEU A 4 -12.32 -3.93 -12.00
CA LEU A 4 -11.98 -4.39 -10.66
C LEU A 4 -11.83 -5.90 -10.68
N PHE A 5 -10.66 -6.37 -10.26
CA PHE A 5 -10.41 -7.79 -10.05
C PHE A 5 -10.50 -8.08 -8.56
N PHE A 6 -11.15 -9.16 -8.20
CA PHE A 6 -11.31 -9.55 -6.80
C PHE A 6 -11.28 -11.07 -6.64
N VAL A 7 -10.94 -11.51 -5.46
CA VAL A 7 -10.92 -12.94 -5.11
C VAL A 7 -12.36 -13.44 -4.91
N HIS A 8 -12.66 -14.61 -5.46
CA HIS A 8 -13.97 -15.24 -5.28
C HIS A 8 -13.79 -16.72 -4.85
N PRO A 9 -14.51 -17.22 -3.86
CA PRO A 9 -15.46 -16.50 -3.00
C PRO A 9 -14.78 -15.41 -2.15
N TYR A 10 -15.45 -14.28 -1.95
CA TYR A 10 -14.92 -13.19 -1.16
C TYR A 10 -14.96 -13.56 0.33
N PRO A 11 -13.85 -13.52 1.05
CA PRO A 11 -13.83 -13.90 2.46
C PRO A 11 -14.64 -12.91 3.32
N ALA A 12 -15.23 -13.42 4.39
CA ALA A 12 -15.87 -12.55 5.39
C ALA A 12 -14.83 -11.62 6.03
N SER A 13 -15.22 -10.41 6.37
CA SER A 13 -14.33 -9.39 6.94
C SER A 13 -13.62 -9.86 8.24
N THR A 14 -14.34 -10.60 9.09
CA THR A 14 -13.78 -11.20 10.30
C THR A 14 -12.67 -12.19 9.97
N HIS A 15 -12.86 -13.05 8.98
CA HIS A 15 -11.86 -14.02 8.51
C HIS A 15 -10.60 -13.36 7.98
N GLN A 16 -10.74 -12.23 7.30
CA GLN A 16 -9.60 -11.50 6.76
C GLN A 16 -8.77 -10.87 7.87
N HIS A 17 -9.41 -10.26 8.87
CA HIS A 17 -8.70 -9.74 10.04
C HIS A 17 -7.99 -10.85 10.82
N GLU A 18 -8.66 -11.98 11.05
CA GLU A 18 -8.04 -13.16 11.67
C GLU A 18 -6.86 -13.69 10.87
N ARG A 19 -6.92 -13.68 9.54
CA ARG A 19 -5.80 -14.10 8.69
C ARG A 19 -4.64 -13.12 8.72
N VAL A 20 -4.89 -11.82 8.76
CA VAL A 20 -3.83 -10.81 8.96
C VAL A 20 -3.20 -10.99 10.32
N LEU A 21 -3.99 -11.30 11.35
CA LEU A 21 -3.51 -11.54 12.71
C LEU A 21 -2.80 -12.90 12.87
N SER A 22 -3.27 -13.95 12.20
CA SER A 22 -2.80 -15.34 12.33
C SER A 22 -1.99 -15.87 11.15
N GLY A 23 -1.93 -15.12 10.05
CA GLY A 23 -1.24 -15.52 8.83
C GLY A 23 0.28 -15.29 8.86
N SER A 24 0.88 -15.18 7.69
CA SER A 24 2.34 -14.96 7.55
C SER A 24 2.88 -13.69 8.23
N PHE A 25 1.99 -12.79 8.63
CA PHE A 25 2.35 -11.61 9.40
C PHE A 25 2.33 -11.82 10.92
N ALA A 26 1.59 -12.82 11.44
CA ALA A 26 1.50 -13.07 12.88
C ALA A 26 2.75 -13.72 13.46
N GLU A 27 3.52 -14.45 12.63
CA GLU A 27 4.75 -15.13 13.03
C GLU A 27 6.01 -14.27 12.87
N ILE A 28 5.87 -12.95 12.70
CA ILE A 28 7.02 -12.06 12.58
C ILE A 28 7.64 -11.88 13.98
N GLU A 29 8.74 -12.57 14.23
CA GLU A 29 9.58 -12.30 15.39
C GLU A 29 10.21 -10.91 15.32
N ILE A 30 10.60 -10.35 16.48
CA ILE A 30 11.26 -9.02 16.56
C ILE A 30 12.49 -8.94 15.63
N LEU A 31 13.26 -10.00 15.50
CA LEU A 31 14.39 -10.09 14.57
C LEU A 31 13.96 -9.94 13.10
N ASP A 32 12.81 -10.48 12.74
CA ASP A 32 12.27 -10.33 11.40
C ASP A 32 11.72 -8.92 11.18
N CYS A 33 11.15 -8.27 12.20
CA CYS A 33 10.74 -6.86 12.12
C CYS A 33 11.95 -5.95 11.84
N GLU A 34 13.08 -6.15 12.50
CA GLU A 34 14.28 -5.37 12.27
C GLU A 34 14.85 -5.58 10.85
N ARG A 35 14.92 -6.82 10.40
CA ARG A 35 15.35 -7.14 9.03
C ARG A 35 14.40 -6.56 8.00
N ARG A 36 13.08 -6.66 8.24
CA ARG A 36 12.04 -6.08 7.39
C ARG A 36 12.16 -4.58 7.33
N TYR A 37 12.28 -3.91 8.48
CA TYR A 37 12.48 -2.46 8.58
C TYR A 37 13.69 -1.99 7.76
N ARG A 38 14.86 -2.63 7.90
CA ARG A 38 16.06 -2.31 7.13
C ARG A 38 15.83 -2.51 5.61
N GLY A 39 15.12 -3.56 5.24
CA GLY A 39 14.79 -3.85 3.84
C GLY A 39 13.80 -2.84 3.25
N GLU A 40 12.77 -2.52 3.99
CA GLU A 40 11.74 -1.55 3.58
C GLU A 40 12.32 -0.15 3.44
N LYS A 41 13.23 0.25 4.31
CA LYS A 41 13.95 1.53 4.24
C LYS A 41 14.61 1.78 2.89
N LEU A 42 15.16 0.74 2.30
CA LEU A 42 15.79 0.83 0.98
C LEU A 42 14.77 0.72 -0.16
N TYR A 43 13.75 -0.12 0.03
CA TYR A 43 12.78 -0.42 -1.01
C TYR A 43 11.77 0.71 -1.24
N TYR A 44 11.29 1.34 -0.16
CA TYR A 44 10.30 2.40 -0.24
C TYR A 44 10.88 3.81 -0.24
N ASP A 45 12.19 3.98 -0.23
CA ASP A 45 12.84 5.28 -0.07
C ASP A 45 12.31 6.35 -1.02
N ARG A 46 12.14 6.02 -2.31
CA ARG A 46 11.58 6.93 -3.30
C ARG A 46 10.13 7.31 -2.98
N HIS A 47 9.29 6.32 -2.66
CA HIS A 47 7.88 6.57 -2.37
C HIS A 47 7.70 7.35 -1.08
N PHE A 48 8.50 7.04 -0.07
CA PHE A 48 8.47 7.76 1.20
C PHE A 48 8.99 9.19 1.08
N SER A 49 9.95 9.45 0.18
CA SER A 49 10.36 10.81 -0.17
C SER A 49 9.19 11.60 -0.79
N MET A 50 8.48 10.99 -1.74
CA MET A 50 7.30 11.61 -2.36
C MET A 50 6.18 11.87 -1.34
N ILE A 51 5.95 10.94 -0.39
CA ILE A 51 4.97 11.14 0.67
C ILE A 51 5.40 12.30 1.58
N ALA A 52 6.69 12.36 1.93
CA ALA A 52 7.20 13.46 2.76
C ALA A 52 7.05 14.82 2.07
N GLU A 53 7.19 14.89 0.75
CA GLU A 53 6.87 16.09 -0.05
C GLU A 53 5.38 16.45 0.03
N GLU A 54 4.48 15.45 -0.12
CA GLU A 54 3.03 15.67 -0.03
C GLU A 54 2.57 16.05 1.40
N CYS A 55 3.37 15.72 2.42
CA CYS A 55 3.13 16.11 3.82
C CYS A 55 3.70 17.49 4.19
N GLN A 56 4.35 18.21 3.27
CA GLN A 56 4.84 19.57 3.56
C GLN A 56 3.69 20.51 3.92
N GLY A 57 3.80 21.15 5.08
CA GLY A 57 2.76 22.01 5.61
C GLY A 57 1.57 21.28 6.27
N ALA A 58 1.55 19.95 6.23
CA ALA A 58 0.57 19.16 6.98
C ALA A 58 0.81 19.28 8.49
N THR A 59 -0.27 19.19 9.26
CA THR A 59 -0.23 19.20 10.73
C THR A 59 -0.53 17.84 11.34
N ALA A 60 -1.20 16.96 10.60
CA ALA A 60 -1.51 15.60 11.02
C ALA A 60 -1.47 14.62 9.85
N VAL A 61 -0.84 13.46 10.05
CA VAL A 61 -0.79 12.33 9.12
C VAL A 61 -1.25 11.05 9.81
N LEU A 62 -2.00 10.22 9.09
CA LEU A 62 -2.38 8.87 9.49
C LEU A 62 -1.80 7.87 8.48
N ASP A 63 -0.98 6.94 8.96
CA ASP A 63 -0.44 5.84 8.15
C ASP A 63 -1.17 4.54 8.47
N VAL A 64 -2.03 4.11 7.56
CA VAL A 64 -2.84 2.89 7.71
C VAL A 64 -2.04 1.69 7.21
N GLY A 65 -1.85 0.68 8.08
CA GLY A 65 -0.95 -0.43 7.85
C GLY A 65 0.50 0.01 7.89
N CYS A 66 0.87 0.75 8.93
CA CYS A 66 2.20 1.37 9.05
C CYS A 66 3.35 0.36 9.19
N GLY A 67 3.05 -0.94 9.34
CA GLY A 67 4.04 -2.01 9.44
C GLY A 67 5.06 -1.73 10.54
N THR A 68 6.33 -1.72 10.18
CA THR A 68 7.45 -1.46 11.13
C THR A 68 7.68 0.02 11.44
N GLY A 69 6.79 0.93 11.03
CA GLY A 69 6.83 2.35 11.38
C GLY A 69 7.81 3.21 10.57
N HIS A 70 8.39 2.67 9.51
CA HIS A 70 9.46 3.36 8.78
C HIS A 70 9.04 4.69 8.13
N LEU A 71 7.81 4.76 7.57
CA LEU A 71 7.30 6.03 7.03
C LEU A 71 7.12 7.07 8.15
N LEU A 72 6.54 6.66 9.27
CA LEU A 72 6.32 7.53 10.43
C LEU A 72 7.63 8.05 11.03
N GLU A 73 8.65 7.18 11.16
CA GLU A 73 10.00 7.60 11.57
C GLU A 73 10.56 8.65 10.63
N ARG A 74 10.48 8.41 9.30
CA ARG A 74 10.99 9.36 8.30
C ARG A 74 10.30 10.72 8.38
N LEU A 75 8.99 10.73 8.61
CA LEU A 75 8.21 11.96 8.78
C LEU A 75 8.54 12.68 10.09
N GLY A 76 9.25 12.05 11.02
CA GLY A 76 9.74 12.66 12.27
C GLY A 76 10.68 13.85 12.08
N SER A 77 11.26 14.01 10.89
CA SER A 77 12.03 15.20 10.53
C SER A 77 11.16 16.48 10.42
N GLN A 78 9.84 16.34 10.42
CA GLN A 78 8.88 17.46 10.40
C GLN A 78 8.33 17.70 11.82
N PRO A 79 8.90 18.64 12.60
CA PRO A 79 8.71 18.72 14.06
C PRO A 79 7.29 19.10 14.50
N ARG A 80 6.48 19.65 13.59
CA ARG A 80 5.09 20.05 13.88
C ARG A 80 4.04 19.06 13.37
N LEU A 81 4.49 17.98 12.72
CA LEU A 81 3.61 16.99 12.15
C LEU A 81 3.22 15.97 13.21
N HIS A 82 1.96 15.94 13.58
CA HIS A 82 1.41 14.87 14.40
C HIS A 82 1.24 13.61 13.56
N ARG A 83 1.83 12.52 13.99
CA ARG A 83 1.92 11.25 13.28
C ARG A 83 1.20 10.17 14.05
N VAL A 84 0.28 9.46 13.39
CA VAL A 84 -0.45 8.33 13.95
C VAL A 84 -0.32 7.15 12.99
N GLY A 85 -0.13 5.95 13.51
CA GLY A 85 -0.13 4.71 12.73
C GLY A 85 -1.28 3.80 13.11
N ILE A 86 -1.71 2.98 12.16
CA ILE A 86 -2.58 1.82 12.41
C ILE A 86 -1.84 0.59 11.91
N GLU A 87 -1.69 -0.42 12.78
CA GLU A 87 -1.08 -1.70 12.44
C GLU A 87 -1.73 -2.81 13.27
N LEU A 88 -2.25 -3.84 12.59
CA LEU A 88 -2.97 -4.93 13.25
C LEU A 88 -2.04 -5.96 13.90
N ASN A 89 -0.84 -6.15 13.35
CA ASN A 89 0.13 -7.07 13.92
C ASN A 89 0.80 -6.44 15.14
N SER A 90 0.55 -6.99 16.32
CA SER A 90 1.03 -6.43 17.59
C SER A 90 2.55 -6.37 17.70
N GLN A 91 3.29 -7.29 17.08
CA GLN A 91 4.76 -7.27 17.09
C GLN A 91 5.28 -6.13 16.22
N ALA A 92 4.73 -5.97 15.01
CA ALA A 92 5.06 -4.86 14.12
C ALA A 92 4.66 -3.51 14.74
N ALA A 93 3.48 -3.43 15.36
CA ALA A 93 3.01 -2.24 16.06
C ALA A 93 3.92 -1.85 17.24
N GLY A 94 4.34 -2.84 18.03
CA GLY A 94 5.30 -2.64 19.13
C GLY A 94 6.65 -2.12 18.62
N PHE A 95 7.17 -2.71 17.53
CA PHE A 95 8.40 -2.25 16.88
C PHE A 95 8.23 -0.83 16.31
N ALA A 96 7.11 -0.55 15.65
CA ALA A 96 6.82 0.76 15.08
C ALA A 96 6.79 1.86 16.14
N ARG A 97 6.18 1.62 17.33
CA ARG A 97 6.20 2.56 18.47
C ARG A 97 7.63 2.92 18.87
N CYS A 98 8.50 1.90 18.96
CA CYS A 98 9.91 2.10 19.38
C CYS A 98 10.70 2.94 18.38
N VAL A 99 10.53 2.72 17.06
CA VAL A 99 11.36 3.39 16.04
C VAL A 99 10.82 4.75 15.62
N SER A 100 9.51 4.93 15.66
CA SER A 100 8.88 6.17 15.16
C SER A 100 8.53 7.19 16.24
N ASP A 101 8.49 6.75 17.50
CA ASP A 101 8.02 7.58 18.63
C ASP A 101 6.63 8.18 18.35
N CYS A 102 5.71 7.33 17.86
CA CYS A 102 4.36 7.70 17.46
C CYS A 102 3.31 6.87 18.17
N GLU A 103 2.09 7.40 18.22
CA GLU A 103 0.91 6.64 18.57
C GLU A 103 0.62 5.61 17.48
N ILE A 104 0.59 4.32 17.85
CA ILE A 104 0.24 3.21 16.97
C ILE A 104 -0.95 2.47 17.54
N LEU A 105 -2.03 2.41 16.76
CA LEU A 105 -3.30 1.80 17.14
C LEU A 105 -3.45 0.41 16.50
N GLU A 106 -3.90 -0.58 17.29
CA GLU A 106 -4.10 -1.95 16.83
C GLU A 106 -5.60 -2.20 16.58
N VAL A 107 -6.15 -1.43 15.64
CA VAL A 107 -7.57 -1.48 15.28
C VAL A 107 -7.76 -1.61 13.77
N PRO A 108 -8.76 -2.34 13.28
CA PRO A 108 -9.12 -2.30 11.87
C PRO A 108 -9.49 -0.86 11.45
N PHE A 109 -8.99 -0.41 10.30
CA PHE A 109 -9.22 0.96 9.86
C PHE A 109 -10.72 1.27 9.64
N GLU A 110 -11.50 0.28 9.26
CA GLU A 110 -12.95 0.40 9.08
C GLU A 110 -13.71 0.65 10.39
N ARG A 111 -13.05 0.40 11.52
CA ARG A 111 -13.56 0.67 12.88
C ARG A 111 -12.81 1.80 13.59
N PHE A 112 -11.90 2.46 12.86
CA PHE A 112 -11.15 3.59 13.40
C PHE A 112 -12.05 4.81 13.52
N GLU A 113 -12.16 5.31 14.74
CA GLU A 113 -12.86 6.56 15.06
C GLU A 113 -11.87 7.52 15.71
N SER A 114 -11.93 8.77 15.32
CA SER A 114 -11.08 9.82 15.88
C SER A 114 -11.74 11.17 15.73
N ASP A 115 -11.72 11.97 16.78
CA ASP A 115 -12.12 13.39 16.73
C ASP A 115 -11.11 14.22 15.94
N ARG A 116 -9.87 13.72 15.84
CA ARG A 116 -8.81 14.35 15.05
C ARG A 116 -9.01 14.06 13.57
N LYS A 117 -8.91 15.09 12.75
CA LYS A 117 -8.87 14.99 11.30
C LYS A 117 -7.43 15.11 10.80
N PHE A 118 -7.14 14.42 9.71
CA PHE A 118 -5.81 14.32 9.13
C PHE A 118 -5.72 15.11 7.83
N ASP A 119 -4.58 15.74 7.60
CA ASP A 119 -4.28 16.40 6.33
C ASP A 119 -3.88 15.38 5.26
N VAL A 120 -3.24 14.29 5.69
CA VAL A 120 -2.81 13.21 4.82
C VAL A 120 -3.13 11.86 5.46
N ILE A 121 -3.72 10.96 4.69
CA ILE A 121 -3.85 9.54 5.02
C ILE A 121 -3.04 8.74 4.00
N THR A 122 -2.21 7.82 4.47
CA THR A 122 -1.39 6.95 3.61
C THR A 122 -1.79 5.49 3.74
N MET A 123 -1.76 4.75 2.63
CA MET A 123 -1.98 3.30 2.56
C MET A 123 -0.99 2.70 1.58
N ILE A 124 0.09 2.14 2.11
CA ILE A 124 1.18 1.58 1.32
C ILE A 124 1.08 0.06 1.32
N ASN A 125 0.59 -0.51 0.21
CA ASN A 125 0.27 -1.94 0.06
C ASN A 125 -0.79 -2.45 1.05
N VAL A 126 -1.74 -1.63 1.40
CA VAL A 126 -2.82 -1.97 2.34
C VAL A 126 -4.18 -2.04 1.64
N PHE A 127 -4.36 -1.21 0.61
CA PHE A 127 -5.64 -1.09 -0.11
C PHE A 127 -6.22 -2.45 -0.53
N SER A 128 -5.38 -3.37 -1.03
CA SER A 128 -5.79 -4.70 -1.49
C SER A 128 -6.25 -5.64 -0.36
N HIS A 129 -5.88 -5.37 0.88
CA HIS A 129 -6.20 -6.23 2.03
C HIS A 129 -7.48 -5.82 2.77
N ILE A 130 -8.01 -4.62 2.49
CA ILE A 130 -9.21 -4.12 3.20
C ILE A 130 -10.47 -4.75 2.60
N PRO A 131 -11.28 -5.45 3.40
CA PRO A 131 -12.38 -6.25 2.87
C PRO A 131 -13.50 -5.43 2.23
N SER A 132 -13.79 -4.24 2.72
CA SER A 132 -14.89 -3.40 2.24
C SER A 132 -14.40 -2.06 1.71
N LEU A 133 -14.48 -1.88 0.39
CA LEU A 133 -14.15 -0.58 -0.22
C LEU A 133 -15.12 0.53 0.20
N ASP A 134 -16.40 0.20 0.42
CA ASP A 134 -17.38 1.18 0.91
C ASP A 134 -17.01 1.66 2.31
N ALA A 135 -16.72 0.74 3.24
CA ALA A 135 -16.28 1.09 4.58
C ALA A 135 -14.94 1.85 4.57
N LEU A 136 -13.98 1.40 3.75
CA LEU A 136 -12.69 2.06 3.57
C LEU A 136 -12.87 3.54 3.20
N PHE A 137 -13.57 3.83 2.10
CA PHE A 137 -13.72 5.19 1.61
C PHE A 137 -14.60 6.05 2.52
N HIS A 138 -15.55 5.44 3.22
CA HIS A 138 -16.32 6.12 4.26
C HIS A 138 -15.40 6.57 5.41
N SER A 139 -14.59 5.66 5.96
CA SER A 139 -13.63 5.97 7.03
C SER A 139 -12.59 7.00 6.60
N VAL A 140 -12.08 6.90 5.35
CA VAL A 140 -11.17 7.90 4.80
C VAL A 140 -11.81 9.28 4.79
N ARG A 141 -13.03 9.41 4.27
CA ARG A 141 -13.73 10.70 4.23
C ARG A 141 -14.03 11.24 5.63
N ALA A 142 -14.39 10.35 6.55
CA ALA A 142 -14.64 10.72 7.93
C ALA A 142 -13.36 11.22 8.63
N ALA A 143 -12.20 10.65 8.33
CA ALA A 143 -10.93 10.99 8.97
C ALA A 143 -10.17 12.16 8.30
N LEU A 144 -10.40 12.44 7.02
CA LEU A 144 -9.73 13.53 6.30
C LEU A 144 -10.29 14.89 6.68
N ARG A 145 -9.41 15.90 6.73
CA ARG A 145 -9.78 17.33 6.71
C ARG A 145 -10.31 17.74 5.35
N PRO A 146 -11.11 18.81 5.28
CA PRO A 146 -11.39 19.47 4.01
C PRO A 146 -10.07 19.83 3.29
N GLY A 147 -9.94 19.43 2.02
CA GLY A 147 -8.69 19.60 1.26
C GLY A 147 -7.57 18.63 1.60
N GLY A 148 -7.79 17.69 2.51
CA GLY A 148 -6.83 16.63 2.83
C GLY A 148 -6.61 15.65 1.65
N LYS A 149 -5.61 14.78 1.78
CA LYS A 149 -5.17 13.87 0.71
C LYS A 149 -5.18 12.42 1.19
N LEU A 150 -5.66 11.50 0.34
CA LEU A 150 -5.42 10.07 0.47
C LEU A 150 -4.30 9.67 -0.49
N ILE A 151 -3.24 9.07 0.02
CA ILE A 151 -2.13 8.57 -0.77
C ILE A 151 -2.15 7.04 -0.76
N LEU A 152 -2.30 6.46 -1.93
CA LEU A 152 -2.30 5.02 -2.13
C LEU A 152 -1.03 4.59 -2.86
N ARG A 153 -0.41 3.49 -2.39
CA ARG A 153 0.50 2.69 -3.19
C ARG A 153 -0.05 1.27 -3.26
N THR A 154 -0.35 0.82 -4.47
CA THR A 154 -0.93 -0.50 -4.68
C THR A 154 -0.50 -1.07 -6.02
N SER A 155 -0.54 -2.39 -6.14
CA SER A 155 -0.28 -3.07 -7.41
C SER A 155 -1.49 -2.90 -8.33
N GLU A 156 -1.22 -2.59 -9.60
CA GLU A 156 -2.22 -2.64 -10.65
C GLU A 156 -2.27 -4.01 -11.27
N MET A 157 -3.48 -4.46 -11.54
CA MET A 157 -3.74 -5.60 -12.38
C MET A 157 -4.39 -5.25 -13.67
N CYS A 158 -3.85 -5.73 -14.76
CA CYS A 158 -4.54 -5.77 -16.03
C CYS A 158 -4.64 -7.20 -16.57
N ARG A 159 -5.77 -7.48 -17.15
CA ARG A 159 -6.18 -8.51 -18.13
C ARG A 159 -5.61 -9.95 -18.11
N SER A 160 -4.60 -10.34 -17.36
CA SER A 160 -4.13 -11.74 -17.39
C SER A 160 -4.15 -12.44 -16.03
N VAL A 161 -5.35 -12.54 -15.46
CA VAL A 161 -5.63 -13.27 -14.20
C VAL A 161 -5.06 -14.69 -14.20
N SER A 162 -5.03 -15.39 -15.36
CA SER A 162 -4.50 -16.76 -15.45
C SER A 162 -3.00 -16.88 -15.16
N ARG A 163 -2.20 -15.84 -15.41
CA ARG A 163 -0.77 -15.83 -15.08
C ARG A 163 -0.48 -15.43 -13.62
N TRP A 164 -1.42 -14.85 -12.96
CA TRP A 164 -1.33 -14.43 -11.58
C TRP A 164 -1.23 -15.57 -10.59
N ASN A 165 -2.02 -16.64 -10.77
CA ASN A 165 -1.93 -17.84 -9.95
C ASN A 165 -0.54 -18.48 -10.00
N GLN A 166 0.23 -18.20 -11.06
CA GLN A 166 1.60 -18.70 -11.21
C GLN A 166 2.65 -17.83 -10.49
N MET A 167 2.31 -16.61 -10.10
CA MET A 167 3.27 -15.66 -9.53
C MET A 167 3.19 -15.52 -8.01
N HIS A 168 2.30 -16.22 -7.33
CA HIS A 168 2.11 -16.17 -5.87
C HIS A 168 1.96 -14.74 -5.31
N TRP A 169 1.08 -13.96 -5.90
CA TRP A 169 0.84 -12.57 -5.53
C TRP A 169 -0.06 -12.40 -4.32
N GLY A 170 0.31 -12.94 -3.18
CA GLY A 170 -0.42 -12.70 -1.95
C GLY A 170 -1.89 -13.16 -1.92
N ILE A 171 -2.36 -13.90 -2.98
CA ILE A 171 -3.69 -14.49 -2.94
C ILE A 171 -3.65 -15.66 -1.94
N PRO A 172 -4.59 -15.74 -1.01
CA PRO A 172 -5.83 -14.97 -0.89
C PRO A 172 -5.76 -13.73 0.02
N ASP A 173 -4.59 -13.23 0.39
CA ASP A 173 -4.45 -12.06 1.27
C ASP A 173 -4.78 -10.76 0.54
N ASP A 174 -4.36 -10.64 -0.73
CA ASP A 174 -4.83 -9.58 -1.61
C ASP A 174 -6.23 -9.90 -2.14
N LEU A 175 -7.23 -9.16 -1.70
CA LEU A 175 -8.63 -9.39 -2.00
C LEU A 175 -9.09 -8.76 -3.30
N HIS A 176 -8.51 -7.63 -3.66
CA HIS A 176 -8.86 -6.89 -4.87
C HIS A 176 -7.68 -6.11 -5.41
N PHE A 177 -7.76 -5.82 -6.67
CA PHE A 177 -6.69 -5.21 -7.43
C PHE A 177 -7.23 -4.05 -8.27
N LEU A 178 -6.43 -3.01 -8.39
CA LEU A 178 -6.79 -1.79 -9.07
C LEU A 178 -6.50 -1.89 -10.57
N GLY A 179 -7.54 -1.73 -11.40
CA GLY A 179 -7.38 -1.41 -12.83
C GLY A 179 -7.49 0.10 -13.06
N LEU A 180 -7.07 0.61 -14.22
CA LEU A 180 -7.15 2.04 -14.51
C LEU A 180 -8.58 2.57 -14.46
N ARG A 181 -9.51 1.86 -15.10
CA ARG A 181 -10.93 2.22 -15.05
C ARG A 181 -11.57 2.05 -13.68
N THR A 182 -10.98 1.18 -12.84
CA THR A 182 -11.41 1.04 -11.45
C THR A 182 -11.13 2.30 -10.67
N LEU A 183 -9.96 2.91 -10.88
CA LEU A 183 -9.60 4.17 -10.21
C LEU A 183 -10.62 5.27 -10.53
N ASP A 184 -10.93 5.48 -11.82
CA ASP A 184 -11.91 6.47 -12.25
C ASP A 184 -13.31 6.19 -11.64
N PHE A 185 -13.71 4.92 -11.63
CA PHE A 185 -14.98 4.50 -11.04
C PHE A 185 -15.02 4.77 -9.52
N LEU A 186 -13.97 4.40 -8.78
CA LEU A 186 -13.90 4.63 -7.35
C LEU A 186 -13.89 6.14 -7.03
N CYS A 187 -13.14 6.92 -7.80
CA CYS A 187 -13.11 8.37 -7.66
C CYS A 187 -14.51 8.98 -7.87
N ALA A 188 -15.22 8.57 -8.91
CA ALA A 188 -16.59 9.03 -9.17
C ALA A 188 -17.56 8.59 -8.07
N LYS A 189 -17.48 7.31 -7.64
CA LYS A 189 -18.39 6.74 -6.63
C LYS A 189 -18.20 7.40 -5.26
N TYR A 190 -16.96 7.60 -4.83
CA TYR A 190 -16.67 8.07 -3.47
C TYR A 190 -16.34 9.56 -3.37
N GLY A 191 -16.46 10.29 -4.47
CA GLY A 191 -16.25 11.73 -4.49
C GLY A 191 -14.79 12.13 -4.27
N PHE A 192 -13.88 11.53 -5.05
CA PHE A 192 -12.47 11.90 -5.09
C PHE A 192 -12.08 12.33 -6.51
N VAL A 193 -10.98 13.06 -6.58
CA VAL A 193 -10.28 13.37 -7.84
C VAL A 193 -8.83 12.94 -7.74
N VAL A 194 -8.27 12.49 -8.86
CA VAL A 194 -6.86 12.13 -8.95
C VAL A 194 -6.04 13.40 -9.11
N GLY A 195 -5.26 13.75 -8.09
CA GLY A 195 -4.30 14.86 -8.14
C GLY A 195 -2.97 14.45 -8.79
N ARG A 196 -2.45 13.26 -8.43
CA ARG A 196 -1.21 12.71 -8.97
C ARG A 196 -1.35 11.20 -9.16
N HIS A 197 -0.88 10.69 -10.29
CA HIS A 197 -0.79 9.26 -10.54
C HIS A 197 0.53 8.93 -11.20
N LEU A 198 1.39 8.23 -10.49
CA LEU A 198 2.66 7.72 -11.00
C LEU A 198 2.57 6.20 -11.10
N ARG A 199 2.82 5.68 -12.28
CA ARG A 199 2.86 4.25 -12.56
C ARG A 199 4.30 3.82 -12.80
N THR A 200 4.78 2.92 -11.95
CA THR A 200 6.12 2.34 -12.10
C THR A 200 5.97 0.91 -12.60
N PRO A 201 6.65 0.50 -13.69
CA PRO A 201 6.68 -0.87 -14.12
C PRO A 201 7.14 -1.77 -12.97
N PHE A 202 6.42 -2.89 -12.75
CA PHE A 202 6.72 -3.80 -11.65
C PHE A 202 8.14 -4.38 -11.72
N GLU A 203 8.63 -4.63 -12.93
CA GLU A 203 10.01 -5.07 -13.14
C GLU A 203 11.05 -4.06 -12.61
N GLU A 204 10.77 -2.77 -12.62
CA GLU A 204 11.67 -1.77 -12.05
C GLU A 204 11.73 -1.91 -10.52
N GLU A 205 10.60 -2.17 -9.89
CA GLU A 205 10.54 -2.42 -8.45
C GLU A 205 11.17 -3.75 -8.05
N LEU A 206 10.89 -4.79 -8.83
CA LEU A 206 11.45 -6.12 -8.59
C LEU A 206 12.99 -6.11 -8.65
N PHE A 207 13.53 -5.33 -9.56
CA PHE A 207 14.96 -5.23 -9.80
C PHE A 207 15.63 -4.05 -9.08
N GLN A 208 14.96 -3.41 -8.13
CA GLN A 208 15.64 -2.46 -7.26
C GLN A 208 16.76 -3.15 -6.47
N ARG A 209 17.88 -2.46 -6.36
CA ARG A 209 19.14 -3.01 -5.81
C ARG A 209 18.95 -3.68 -4.45
N SER A 210 18.16 -3.10 -3.57
CA SER A 210 17.88 -3.60 -2.23
C SER A 210 17.09 -4.91 -2.23
N ARG A 211 16.06 -5.01 -3.05
CA ARG A 211 15.23 -6.21 -3.19
C ARG A 211 16.01 -7.36 -3.82
N TRP A 212 16.87 -7.03 -4.79
CA TRP A 212 17.77 -8.00 -5.40
C TRP A 212 18.74 -8.62 -4.41
N GLN A 213 19.29 -7.85 -3.51
CA GLN A 213 20.20 -8.36 -2.47
C GLN A 213 19.53 -9.31 -1.49
N GLN A 214 18.22 -9.15 -1.25
CA GLN A 214 17.47 -9.98 -0.31
C GLN A 214 16.97 -11.32 -0.90
N MET A 215 16.81 -11.43 -2.23
CA MET A 215 16.15 -12.57 -2.88
C MET A 215 16.99 -13.85 -3.05
N GLY A 216 18.19 -13.97 -2.55
CA GLY A 216 19.02 -15.15 -2.80
C GLY A 216 19.59 -15.81 -1.54
N ARG A 217 19.24 -17.09 -1.30
CA ARG A 217 19.86 -17.92 -0.27
C ARG A 217 21.20 -18.52 -0.72
N SER A 218 21.50 -18.57 -2.03
CA SER A 218 22.70 -19.19 -2.59
C SER A 218 23.80 -18.17 -2.87
N ARG A 219 25.06 -18.48 -2.52
CA ARG A 219 26.24 -17.67 -2.85
C ARG A 219 26.38 -17.43 -4.35
N PHE A 220 26.05 -18.42 -5.18
CA PHE A 220 26.08 -18.30 -6.64
C PHE A 220 25.06 -17.28 -7.14
N VAL A 221 23.82 -17.32 -6.64
CA VAL A 221 22.79 -16.35 -6.99
C VAL A 221 23.18 -14.94 -6.58
N ASN A 222 23.80 -14.77 -5.41
CA ASN A 222 24.29 -13.46 -4.96
C ASN A 222 25.45 -12.94 -5.80
N LEU A 223 26.35 -13.81 -6.25
CA LEU A 223 27.42 -13.45 -7.18
C LEU A 223 26.86 -12.99 -8.53
N MET A 224 25.92 -13.76 -9.11
CA MET A 224 25.26 -13.40 -10.35
C MET A 224 24.51 -12.06 -10.25
N LYS A 225 23.85 -11.80 -9.12
CA LYS A 225 23.21 -10.51 -8.84
C LYS A 225 24.21 -9.36 -8.80
N THR A 226 25.34 -9.56 -8.14
CA THR A 226 26.40 -8.55 -8.05
C THR A 226 26.95 -8.21 -9.43
N VAL A 227 27.16 -9.22 -10.26
CA VAL A 227 27.59 -9.03 -11.65
C VAL A 227 26.54 -8.28 -12.46
N ALA A 228 25.27 -8.68 -12.36
CA ALA A 228 24.17 -8.03 -13.10
C ALA A 228 23.98 -6.56 -12.68
N ILE A 229 24.15 -6.24 -11.39
CA ILE A 229 24.06 -4.84 -10.90
C ILE A 229 25.21 -3.97 -11.47
N ARG A 230 26.40 -4.57 -11.67
CA ARG A 230 27.57 -3.87 -12.22
C ARG A 230 27.53 -3.73 -13.74
N ALA A 231 26.69 -4.51 -14.42
CA ALA A 231 26.51 -4.50 -15.85
C ALA A 231 25.11 -3.96 -16.24
N PRO A 232 24.89 -2.65 -16.36
CA PRO A 232 23.56 -2.05 -16.55
C PRO A 232 22.88 -2.55 -17.84
N PHE A 233 23.64 -2.92 -18.85
CA PHE A 233 23.10 -3.51 -20.09
C PHE A 233 22.49 -4.91 -19.86
N ALA A 234 23.15 -5.74 -19.05
CA ALA A 234 22.66 -7.07 -18.70
C ALA A 234 21.37 -6.96 -17.87
N LEU A 235 21.31 -6.03 -16.92
CA LEU A 235 20.13 -5.76 -16.12
C LEU A 235 18.96 -5.28 -16.98
N SER A 236 19.21 -4.39 -17.94
CA SER A 236 18.17 -3.91 -18.86
C SER A 236 17.67 -5.01 -19.82
N ALA A 237 18.55 -5.91 -20.25
CA ALA A 237 18.16 -7.07 -21.05
C ALA A 237 17.32 -8.06 -20.25
N MET A 238 17.70 -8.34 -18.99
CA MET A 238 16.92 -9.17 -18.08
C MET A 238 15.53 -8.59 -17.77
N LYS A 239 15.44 -7.29 -17.52
CA LYS A 239 14.15 -6.60 -17.32
C LYS A 239 13.25 -6.74 -18.56
N ARG A 240 13.79 -6.53 -19.76
CA ARG A 240 13.05 -6.71 -21.01
C ARG A 240 12.59 -8.15 -21.23
N ALA A 241 13.48 -9.12 -20.99
CA ALA A 241 13.14 -10.54 -21.11
C ALA A 241 12.05 -10.95 -20.12
N TYR A 242 12.13 -10.46 -18.89
CA TYR A 242 11.11 -10.71 -17.86
C TYR A 242 9.75 -10.08 -18.25
N SER A 243 9.75 -8.84 -18.68
CA SER A 243 8.54 -8.15 -19.15
C SER A 243 7.92 -8.85 -20.38
N ALA A 244 8.74 -9.31 -21.32
CA ALA A 244 8.30 -10.07 -22.50
C ALA A 244 7.73 -11.45 -22.09
N ALA A 245 8.37 -12.15 -21.16
CA ALA A 245 7.91 -13.44 -20.66
C ALA A 245 6.55 -13.36 -19.94
N LEU A 246 6.27 -12.24 -19.25
CA LEU A 246 4.98 -11.97 -18.63
C LEU A 246 3.89 -11.62 -19.65
N GLY A 247 4.26 -11.21 -20.86
CA GLY A 247 3.35 -10.87 -21.96
C GLY A 247 2.47 -9.64 -21.70
N GLN A 248 2.60 -9.01 -20.55
CA GLN A 248 1.95 -7.74 -20.18
C GLN A 248 2.78 -7.05 -19.10
N ARG A 249 2.83 -5.72 -19.15
CA ARG A 249 3.47 -4.95 -18.09
C ARG A 249 2.54 -4.85 -16.89
N LEU A 250 3.05 -5.27 -15.75
CA LEU A 250 2.44 -5.01 -14.46
C LEU A 250 2.99 -3.69 -13.93
N PHE A 251 2.16 -2.94 -13.24
CA PHE A 251 2.54 -1.66 -12.67
C PHE A 251 2.27 -1.64 -11.17
N VAL A 252 3.05 -0.83 -10.48
CA VAL A 252 2.74 -0.35 -9.15
C VAL A 252 2.34 1.10 -9.28
N SER A 253 1.19 1.43 -8.74
CA SER A 253 0.64 2.78 -8.76
C SER A 253 0.88 3.49 -7.44
N PHE A 254 1.39 4.71 -7.55
CA PHE A 254 1.40 5.71 -6.49
C PHE A 254 0.37 6.78 -6.87
N ILE A 255 -0.66 6.95 -6.04
CA ILE A 255 -1.84 7.74 -6.36
C ILE A 255 -2.09 8.72 -5.22
N VAL A 256 -2.28 9.98 -5.54
CA VAL A 256 -2.74 11.01 -4.60
C VAL A 256 -4.17 11.39 -4.98
N LEU A 257 -5.09 11.17 -4.07
CA LEU A 257 -6.52 11.46 -4.21
C LEU A 257 -6.90 12.61 -3.27
N THR A 258 -7.71 13.54 -3.78
CA THR A 258 -8.31 14.61 -2.97
C THR A 258 -9.82 14.52 -3.02
N PRO A 259 -10.53 14.69 -1.88
CA PRO A 259 -11.99 14.73 -1.89
C PRO A 259 -12.51 15.87 -2.75
N THR A 260 -13.59 15.61 -3.50
CA THR A 260 -14.31 16.69 -4.17
C THR A 260 -15.08 17.50 -3.15
N THR A 261 -15.15 18.83 -3.36
CA THR A 261 -15.93 19.74 -2.54
C THR A 261 -17.46 19.60 -2.76
N ARG A 262 -17.87 18.89 -3.82
CA ARG A 262 -19.29 18.63 -4.06
C ARG A 262 -19.78 17.52 -3.12
N ASN A 263 -20.75 17.84 -2.29
CA ASN A 263 -21.62 16.86 -1.65
C ASN A 263 -22.33 16.07 -2.78
N THR A 264 -21.75 14.98 -3.24
CA THR A 264 -22.52 14.01 -4.03
C THR A 264 -23.47 13.37 -3.04
N GLY A 265 -24.68 13.93 -2.93
CA GLY A 265 -25.76 13.30 -2.21
C GLY A 265 -25.89 11.88 -2.75
N ILE A 266 -25.46 10.91 -1.96
CA ILE A 266 -25.87 9.52 -2.15
C ILE A 266 -27.36 9.57 -1.92
N ALA A 267 -28.13 9.54 -3.04
CA ALA A 267 -29.55 9.30 -2.95
C ALA A 267 -29.71 7.96 -2.23
N GLU A 268 -30.17 8.01 -0.99
CA GLU A 268 -30.75 6.86 -0.33
C GLU A 268 -31.82 6.32 -1.27
N SER A 269 -31.53 5.25 -1.97
CA SER A 269 -32.55 4.49 -2.69
C SER A 269 -33.44 3.90 -1.61
N GLY A 270 -34.49 4.67 -1.29
CA GLY A 270 -35.55 4.26 -0.40
C GLY A 270 -36.05 2.87 -0.83
N SER A 271 -36.04 1.98 0.15
CA SER A 271 -36.89 0.79 0.16
C SER A 271 -38.26 1.13 -0.39
N ARG A 272 -38.60 0.62 -1.57
CA ARG A 272 -39.96 0.40 -1.98
C ARG A 272 -40.21 -1.10 -1.97
N GLU A 273 -41.24 -1.39 -1.23
CA GLU A 273 -41.98 -2.63 -1.02
C GLU A 273 -41.91 -3.65 -2.15
#